data_1d13ff308413db4dc54121a7e3106466
#
_entry.id   1d13ff308413db4dc54121a7e3106466
#
_cell.length_a   1.000
_cell.length_b   1.000
_cell.length_c   1.000
_cell.angle_alpha   90.00
_cell.angle_beta   90.00
_cell.angle_gamma   90.00
#
_symmetry.space_group_name_H-M   'P 1'
#
loop_
_entity.id
_entity.type
_entity.pdbx_description
1 polymer ?
#
loop_
_entity_poly.entity_id
_entity_poly.type
_entity_poly.pdbx_seq_one_letter_code
_entity_poly.pdbx_strand_id
1 'polypeptide(L)'
;GMYALCYYYMAPSPERDQTITSQAIIAITEFISRYPESEHINEYKEMLDELSGRLMEKSYLNAYTYYKIGRYKSAIVAFKNSMKQYPETPRKEEIMYYTTVSAYRLATNSVESKQMDRYLATLDYYYSFIGEYPESKHKRELDNIADNCRDYIDKNRKTEQ
;
A
#
# COMPACT_ATOMS: atom_id res chain seq x y z
N GLY A 1 15.73 24.74 14.98
CA GLY A 1 14.66 24.48 15.51
C GLY A 1 13.30 25.10 15.23
N MET A 2 13.12 26.44 15.37
CA MET A 2 11.78 27.05 15.22
C MET A 2 11.16 26.85 13.84
N TYR A 3 11.97 26.88 12.79
CA TYR A 3 11.51 26.66 11.42
C TYR A 3 10.87 25.28 11.22
N ALA A 4 11.53 24.24 11.73
CA ALA A 4 11.00 22.86 11.64
C ALA A 4 9.71 22.68 12.44
N LEU A 5 9.64 23.29 13.64
CA LEU A 5 8.44 23.23 14.48
C LEU A 5 7.25 23.93 13.83
N CYS A 6 7.45 25.07 13.16
CA CYS A 6 6.38 25.76 12.45
C CYS A 6 5.74 24.87 11.39
N TYR A 7 6.54 24.19 10.58
CA TYR A 7 6.01 23.28 9.56
C TYR A 7 5.31 22.08 10.18
N TYR A 8 5.82 21.56 11.31
CA TYR A 8 5.18 20.43 12.00
C TYR A 8 3.75 20.78 12.43
N TYR A 9 3.56 21.94 13.08
CA TYR A 9 2.22 22.33 13.56
C TYR A 9 1.28 22.77 12.44
N MET A 10 1.81 23.15 11.29
CA MET A 10 1.01 23.50 10.12
C MET A 10 0.59 22.31 9.27
N ALA A 11 1.18 21.11 9.51
CA ALA A 11 0.93 19.94 8.68
C ALA A 11 -0.54 19.49 8.77
N PRO A 12 -1.23 19.28 7.62
CA PRO A 12 -2.62 18.87 7.61
C PRO A 12 -2.80 17.40 7.96
N SER A 13 -4.08 16.95 8.10
CA SER A 13 -4.41 15.54 8.31
C SER A 13 -4.00 14.67 7.10
N PRO A 14 -3.87 13.32 7.24
CA PRO A 14 -3.41 12.45 6.15
C PRO A 14 -4.24 12.50 4.87
N GLU A 15 -5.54 12.82 4.96
CA GLU A 15 -6.43 12.89 3.80
C GLU A 15 -6.34 14.19 3.01
N ARG A 16 -5.54 15.15 3.46
CA ARG A 16 -5.40 16.47 2.83
C ARG A 16 -4.08 16.60 2.09
N ASP A 17 -3.86 17.76 1.44
CA ASP A 17 -2.61 18.08 0.77
C ASP A 17 -1.43 17.96 1.74
N GLN A 18 -0.40 17.21 1.34
CA GLN A 18 0.78 16.91 2.15
C GLN A 18 2.01 17.76 1.77
N THR A 19 1.83 18.84 1.02
CA THR A 19 2.96 19.73 0.64
C THR A 19 3.66 20.28 1.87
N ILE A 20 2.90 20.80 2.85
CA ILE A 20 3.44 21.35 4.11
C ILE A 20 4.13 20.23 4.90
N THR A 21 3.56 19.02 4.91
CA THR A 21 4.15 17.85 5.58
C THR A 21 5.52 17.53 4.97
N SER A 22 5.64 17.54 3.64
CA SER A 22 6.90 17.28 2.95
C SER A 22 7.95 18.34 3.27
N GLN A 23 7.54 19.62 3.34
CA GLN A 23 8.43 20.72 3.72
C GLN A 23 8.92 20.58 5.16
N ALA A 24 8.03 20.16 6.07
CA ALA A 24 8.40 19.92 7.46
C ALA A 24 9.40 18.78 7.60
N ILE A 25 9.24 17.69 6.84
CA ILE A 25 10.18 16.57 6.83
C ILE A 25 11.57 17.04 6.39
N ILE A 26 11.65 17.82 5.33
CA ILE A 26 12.91 18.36 4.82
C ILE A 26 13.60 19.20 5.89
N ALA A 27 12.86 20.12 6.52
CA ALA A 27 13.39 21.01 7.54
C ALA A 27 13.91 20.25 8.76
N ILE A 28 13.16 19.24 9.22
CA ILE A 28 13.54 18.41 10.38
C ILE A 28 14.75 17.54 10.03
N THR A 29 14.79 16.96 8.84
CA THR A 29 15.91 16.13 8.37
C THR A 29 17.20 16.95 8.32
N GLU A 30 17.12 18.16 7.79
CA GLU A 30 18.27 19.08 7.77
C GLU A 30 18.76 19.41 9.17
N PHE A 31 17.85 19.69 10.12
CA PHE A 31 18.21 19.96 11.51
C PHE A 31 18.94 18.78 12.15
N ILE A 32 18.39 17.57 11.99
CA ILE A 32 18.99 16.35 12.57
C ILE A 32 20.39 16.12 11.98
N SER A 33 20.56 16.32 10.68
CA SER A 33 21.84 16.15 10.00
C SER A 33 22.87 17.17 10.46
N ARG A 34 22.43 18.43 10.68
CA ARG A 34 23.32 19.55 11.03
C ARG A 34 23.69 19.55 12.52
N TYR A 35 22.79 19.11 13.39
CA TYR A 35 22.94 19.18 14.84
C TYR A 35 22.65 17.82 15.51
N PRO A 36 23.43 16.76 15.19
CA PRO A 36 23.15 15.42 15.71
C PRO A 36 23.32 15.31 17.23
N GLU A 37 24.04 16.25 17.85
CA GLU A 37 24.29 16.27 19.30
C GLU A 37 23.29 17.15 20.07
N SER A 38 22.26 17.68 19.40
CA SER A 38 21.25 18.52 20.03
C SER A 38 20.50 17.77 21.12
N GLU A 39 20.19 18.45 22.24
CA GLU A 39 19.34 17.90 23.30
C GLU A 39 17.90 17.64 22.83
N HIS A 40 17.48 18.24 21.70
CA HIS A 40 16.15 18.05 21.12
C HIS A 40 16.12 16.99 20.00
N ILE A 41 17.20 16.26 19.79
CA ILE A 41 17.31 15.31 18.67
C ILE A 41 16.23 14.23 18.71
N ASN A 42 15.93 13.70 19.90
CA ASN A 42 14.90 12.65 20.03
C ASN A 42 13.50 13.18 19.73
N GLU A 43 13.20 14.40 20.15
CA GLU A 43 11.93 15.07 19.86
C GLU A 43 11.76 15.27 18.36
N TYR A 44 12.80 15.71 17.66
CA TYR A 44 12.75 15.90 16.21
C TYR A 44 12.64 14.58 15.45
N LYS A 45 13.27 13.51 15.94
CA LYS A 45 13.13 12.18 15.35
C LYS A 45 11.70 11.67 15.48
N GLU A 46 11.05 11.89 16.63
CA GLU A 46 9.65 11.52 16.84
C GLU A 46 8.72 12.30 15.89
N MET A 47 8.97 13.60 15.72
CA MET A 47 8.23 14.42 14.76
C MET A 47 8.39 13.90 13.33
N LEU A 48 9.62 13.53 12.95
CA LEU A 48 9.90 12.98 11.62
C LEU A 48 9.12 11.67 11.39
N ASP A 49 9.11 10.78 12.37
CA ASP A 49 8.37 9.53 12.29
C ASP A 49 6.86 9.77 12.14
N GLU A 50 6.31 10.72 12.90
CA GLU A 50 4.89 11.08 12.81
C GLU A 50 4.54 11.64 11.43
N LEU A 51 5.35 12.56 10.90
CA LEU A 51 5.11 13.16 9.60
C LEU A 51 5.26 12.14 8.47
N SER A 52 6.25 11.26 8.56
CA SER A 52 6.42 10.17 7.60
C SER A 52 5.23 9.22 7.65
N GLY A 53 4.71 8.94 8.86
CA GLY A 53 3.51 8.14 9.04
C GLY A 53 2.28 8.75 8.37
N ARG A 54 2.14 10.08 8.39
CA ARG A 54 1.05 10.77 7.68
C ARG A 54 1.13 10.57 6.16
N LEU A 55 2.33 10.61 5.60
CA LEU A 55 2.52 10.37 4.16
C LEU A 55 2.21 8.92 3.79
N MET A 56 2.64 7.96 4.62
CA MET A 56 2.33 6.53 4.43
C MET A 56 0.83 6.29 4.46
N GLU A 57 0.14 6.86 5.45
CA GLU A 57 -1.31 6.72 5.60
C GLU A 57 -2.06 7.38 4.43
N LYS A 58 -1.62 8.55 4.00
CA LYS A 58 -2.19 9.23 2.83
C LYS A 58 -2.08 8.39 1.57
N SER A 59 -0.92 7.79 1.36
CA SER A 59 -0.67 6.91 0.21
C SER A 59 -1.59 5.68 0.23
N TYR A 60 -1.73 5.05 1.40
CA TYR A 60 -2.63 3.91 1.59
C TYR A 60 -4.09 4.30 1.34
N LEU A 61 -4.56 5.39 1.95
CA LEU A 61 -5.95 5.85 1.82
C LEU A 61 -6.30 6.21 0.37
N ASN A 62 -5.36 6.78 -0.36
CA ASN A 62 -5.54 7.09 -1.77
C ASN A 62 -5.79 5.80 -2.58
N ALA A 63 -4.97 4.79 -2.36
CA ALA A 63 -5.13 3.49 -3.02
C ALA A 63 -6.44 2.81 -2.61
N TYR A 64 -6.77 2.85 -1.33
CA TYR A 64 -8.01 2.28 -0.78
C TYR A 64 -9.26 2.94 -1.38
N THR A 65 -9.20 4.24 -1.66
CA THR A 65 -10.30 4.96 -2.30
C THR A 65 -10.60 4.39 -3.69
N TYR A 66 -9.58 4.09 -4.49
CA TYR A 66 -9.77 3.42 -5.77
C TYR A 66 -10.44 2.06 -5.61
N TYR A 67 -10.03 1.29 -4.62
CA TYR A 67 -10.63 0.00 -4.31
C TYR A 67 -12.13 0.16 -3.98
N LYS A 68 -12.46 1.11 -3.10
CA LYS A 68 -13.85 1.34 -2.66
C LYS A 68 -14.79 1.70 -3.81
N ILE A 69 -14.32 2.47 -4.77
CA ILE A 69 -15.14 2.88 -5.91
C ILE A 69 -15.12 1.87 -7.07
N GLY A 70 -14.46 0.73 -6.88
CA GLY A 70 -14.44 -0.35 -7.86
C GLY A 70 -13.45 -0.17 -9.00
N ARG A 71 -12.50 0.77 -8.89
CA ARG A 71 -11.45 0.98 -9.88
C ARG A 71 -10.25 0.09 -9.55
N TYR A 72 -10.41 -1.21 -9.79
CA TYR A 72 -9.46 -2.23 -9.31
C TYR A 72 -8.10 -2.12 -9.97
N LYS A 73 -8.02 -1.83 -11.26
CA LYS A 73 -6.74 -1.65 -11.95
C LYS A 73 -5.94 -0.48 -11.36
N SER A 74 -6.61 0.64 -11.13
CA SER A 74 -5.99 1.82 -10.50
C SER A 74 -5.60 1.54 -9.06
N ALA A 75 -6.43 0.79 -8.33
CA ALA A 75 -6.13 0.39 -6.95
C ALA A 75 -4.84 -0.43 -6.88
N ILE A 76 -4.68 -1.43 -7.75
CA ILE A 76 -3.48 -2.26 -7.80
C ILE A 76 -2.23 -1.41 -8.02
N VAL A 77 -2.27 -0.51 -8.99
CA VAL A 77 -1.14 0.39 -9.28
C VAL A 77 -0.82 1.26 -8.08
N ALA A 78 -1.84 1.87 -7.45
CA ALA A 78 -1.66 2.75 -6.30
C ALA A 78 -1.11 1.99 -5.08
N PHE A 79 -1.61 0.78 -4.80
CA PHE A 79 -1.10 -0.05 -3.71
C PHE A 79 0.36 -0.46 -3.94
N LYS A 80 0.72 -0.86 -5.16
CA LYS A 80 2.10 -1.20 -5.50
C LYS A 80 3.03 -0.02 -5.32
N ASN A 81 2.61 1.16 -5.77
CA ASN A 81 3.40 2.38 -5.61
C ASN A 81 3.58 2.74 -4.13
N SER A 82 2.53 2.57 -3.31
CA SER A 82 2.60 2.79 -1.88
C SER A 82 3.63 1.88 -1.20
N MET A 83 3.64 0.58 -1.54
CA MET A 83 4.61 -0.38 -1.02
C MET A 83 6.04 -0.08 -1.47
N LYS A 84 6.20 0.36 -2.72
CA LYS A 84 7.50 0.69 -3.28
C LYS A 84 8.08 1.94 -2.62
N GLN A 85 7.25 2.95 -2.39
CA GLN A 85 7.66 4.22 -1.79
C GLN A 85 7.86 4.10 -0.28
N TYR A 86 7.02 3.30 0.38
CA TYR A 86 7.03 3.15 1.85
C TYR A 86 7.06 1.67 2.24
N PRO A 87 8.20 0.98 2.04
CA PRO A 87 8.28 -0.47 2.33
C PRO A 87 8.08 -0.81 3.81
N GLU A 88 8.29 0.16 4.71
CA GLU A 88 8.11 0.02 6.16
C GLU A 88 6.71 0.39 6.64
N THR A 89 5.76 0.61 5.73
CA THR A 89 4.40 1.01 6.10
C THR A 89 3.75 -0.02 7.05
N PRO A 90 3.07 0.44 8.13
CA PRO A 90 2.32 -0.47 8.99
C PRO A 90 1.07 -1.04 8.33
N ARG A 91 0.71 -0.56 7.14
CA ARG A 91 -0.44 -1.04 6.36
C ARG A 91 -0.07 -2.14 5.36
N LYS A 92 1.12 -2.73 5.48
CA LYS A 92 1.61 -3.72 4.51
C LYS A 92 0.65 -4.89 4.31
N GLU A 93 0.14 -5.46 5.41
CA GLU A 93 -0.80 -6.58 5.33
C GLU A 93 -2.08 -6.20 4.58
N GLU A 94 -2.68 -5.06 4.93
CA GLU A 94 -3.89 -4.56 4.27
C GLU A 94 -3.63 -4.24 2.80
N ILE A 95 -2.50 -3.64 2.48
CA ILE A 95 -2.12 -3.32 1.10
C ILE A 95 -2.03 -4.60 0.27
N MET A 96 -1.36 -5.62 0.78
CA MET A 96 -1.22 -6.90 0.09
C MET A 96 -2.56 -7.63 -0.04
N TYR A 97 -3.40 -7.54 0.98
CA TYR A 97 -4.75 -8.09 0.96
C TYR A 97 -5.61 -7.42 -0.11
N TYR A 98 -5.71 -6.10 -0.10
CA TYR A 98 -6.53 -5.37 -1.07
C TYR A 98 -5.98 -5.47 -2.49
N THR A 99 -4.68 -5.60 -2.66
CA THR A 99 -4.07 -5.85 -3.97
C THR A 99 -4.57 -7.18 -4.54
N THR A 100 -4.58 -8.24 -3.71
CA THR A 100 -5.03 -9.57 -4.12
C THR A 100 -6.52 -9.57 -4.47
N VAL A 101 -7.35 -8.98 -3.61
CA VAL A 101 -8.80 -8.89 -3.85
C VAL A 101 -9.09 -8.07 -5.11
N SER A 102 -8.38 -6.93 -5.29
CA SER A 102 -8.54 -6.09 -6.47
C SER A 102 -8.18 -6.85 -7.75
N ALA A 103 -7.09 -7.60 -7.72
CA ALA A 103 -6.66 -8.43 -8.86
C ALA A 103 -7.72 -9.48 -9.21
N TYR A 104 -8.29 -10.13 -8.21
CA TYR A 104 -9.35 -11.12 -8.42
C TYR A 104 -10.60 -10.49 -9.03
N ARG A 105 -11.06 -9.37 -8.49
CA ARG A 105 -12.24 -8.67 -9.03
C ARG A 105 -12.00 -8.14 -10.43
N LEU A 106 -10.80 -7.67 -10.70
CA LEU A 106 -10.41 -7.26 -12.04
C LEU A 106 -10.49 -8.45 -13.01
N ALA A 107 -9.98 -9.61 -12.60
CA ALA A 107 -10.02 -10.83 -13.41
C ALA A 107 -11.45 -11.27 -13.71
N THR A 108 -12.32 -11.32 -12.69
CA THR A 108 -13.71 -11.76 -12.86
C THR A 108 -14.51 -10.83 -13.76
N ASN A 109 -14.17 -9.54 -13.79
CA ASN A 109 -14.87 -8.52 -14.57
C ASN A 109 -14.20 -8.26 -15.94
N SER A 110 -13.18 -9.01 -16.29
CA SER A 110 -12.43 -8.82 -17.53
C SER A 110 -13.06 -9.56 -18.71
N VAL A 111 -12.75 -9.09 -19.91
CA VAL A 111 -13.05 -9.82 -21.14
C VAL A 111 -12.28 -11.14 -21.15
N GLU A 112 -12.86 -12.14 -21.80
CA GLU A 112 -12.35 -13.53 -21.79
C GLU A 112 -10.85 -13.60 -22.19
N SER A 113 -10.45 -12.84 -23.19
CA SER A 113 -9.06 -12.84 -23.69
C SER A 113 -8.02 -12.40 -22.67
N LYS A 114 -8.44 -11.69 -21.60
CA LYS A 114 -7.56 -11.18 -20.57
C LYS A 114 -7.67 -11.93 -19.25
N GLN A 115 -8.68 -12.79 -19.10
CA GLN A 115 -8.98 -13.44 -17.82
C GLN A 115 -7.85 -14.37 -17.37
N MET A 116 -7.30 -15.20 -18.26
CA MET A 116 -6.24 -16.15 -17.89
C MET A 116 -5.06 -15.43 -17.24
N ASP A 117 -4.53 -14.38 -17.87
CA ASP A 117 -3.39 -13.62 -17.34
C ASP A 117 -3.73 -12.98 -16.00
N ARG A 118 -4.94 -12.48 -15.85
CA ARG A 118 -5.37 -11.80 -14.62
C ARG A 118 -5.65 -12.76 -13.47
N TYR A 119 -6.14 -13.98 -13.75
CA TYR A 119 -6.24 -15.01 -12.71
C TYR A 119 -4.86 -15.49 -12.27
N LEU A 120 -3.93 -15.65 -13.21
CA LEU A 120 -2.54 -15.99 -12.87
C LEU A 120 -1.89 -14.92 -12.01
N ALA A 121 -2.09 -13.65 -12.36
CA ALA A 121 -1.58 -12.52 -11.56
C ALA A 121 -2.16 -12.53 -10.14
N THR A 122 -3.45 -12.84 -9.99
CA THR A 122 -4.11 -12.94 -8.68
C THR A 122 -3.42 -14.01 -7.83
N LEU A 123 -3.10 -15.18 -8.41
CA LEU A 123 -2.39 -16.23 -7.69
C LEU A 123 -1.01 -15.79 -7.23
N ASP A 124 -0.28 -15.01 -8.06
CA ASP A 124 1.03 -14.49 -7.67
C ASP A 124 0.92 -13.58 -6.44
N TYR A 125 -0.08 -12.69 -6.41
CA TYR A 125 -0.34 -11.85 -5.24
C TYR A 125 -0.73 -12.69 -4.02
N TYR A 126 -1.56 -13.70 -4.23
CA TYR A 126 -1.97 -14.62 -3.16
C TYR A 126 -0.76 -15.32 -2.54
N TYR A 127 0.12 -15.90 -3.34
CA TYR A 127 1.29 -16.61 -2.82
C TYR A 127 2.23 -15.66 -2.08
N SER A 128 2.41 -14.44 -2.58
CA SER A 128 3.19 -13.43 -1.87
C SER A 128 2.58 -13.10 -0.50
N PHE A 129 1.26 -12.96 -0.44
CA PHE A 129 0.56 -12.67 0.81
C PHE A 129 0.72 -13.80 1.82
N ILE A 130 0.45 -15.04 1.41
CA ILE A 130 0.51 -16.20 2.30
C ILE A 130 1.94 -16.45 2.78
N GLY A 131 2.94 -16.21 1.93
CA GLY A 131 4.34 -16.30 2.31
C GLY A 131 4.72 -15.31 3.41
N GLU A 132 4.18 -14.09 3.36
CA GLU A 132 4.45 -13.03 4.35
C GLU A 132 3.57 -13.18 5.60
N TYR A 133 2.30 -13.54 5.43
CA TYR A 133 1.30 -13.57 6.52
C TYR A 133 0.56 -14.91 6.55
N PRO A 134 1.23 -16.02 6.88
CA PRO A 134 0.60 -17.35 6.88
C PRO A 134 -0.51 -17.51 7.92
N GLU A 135 -0.52 -16.66 8.97
CA GLU A 135 -1.50 -16.70 10.07
C GLU A 135 -2.50 -15.55 10.00
N SER A 136 -2.62 -14.88 8.85
CA SER A 136 -3.50 -13.72 8.68
C SER A 136 -4.98 -14.08 8.87
N LYS A 137 -5.73 -13.13 9.44
CA LYS A 137 -7.20 -13.21 9.50
C LYS A 137 -7.84 -13.26 8.11
N HIS A 138 -7.14 -12.84 7.07
CA HIS A 138 -7.62 -12.83 5.69
C HIS A 138 -7.32 -14.14 4.93
N LYS A 139 -6.59 -15.06 5.55
CA LYS A 139 -6.14 -16.28 4.90
C LYS A 139 -7.28 -17.08 4.30
N ARG A 140 -8.35 -17.30 5.07
CA ARG A 140 -9.50 -18.11 4.63
C ARG A 140 -10.16 -17.56 3.37
N GLU A 141 -10.39 -16.25 3.36
CA GLU A 141 -10.97 -15.56 2.20
C GLU A 141 -10.05 -15.66 0.98
N LEU A 142 -8.76 -15.41 1.17
CA LEU A 142 -7.80 -15.47 0.06
C LEU A 142 -7.57 -16.89 -0.43
N ASP A 143 -7.62 -17.89 0.45
CA ASP A 143 -7.58 -19.31 0.05
C ASP A 143 -8.74 -19.63 -0.89
N ASN A 144 -9.96 -19.15 -0.60
CA ASN A 144 -11.12 -19.34 -1.46
C ASN A 144 -10.93 -18.67 -2.83
N ILE A 145 -10.37 -17.45 -2.83
CA ILE A 145 -10.04 -16.75 -4.07
C ILE A 145 -9.04 -17.56 -4.90
N ALA A 146 -8.01 -18.08 -4.25
CA ALA A 146 -6.99 -18.90 -4.92
C ALA A 146 -7.61 -20.17 -5.53
N ASP A 147 -8.51 -20.84 -4.81
CA ASP A 147 -9.20 -22.00 -5.33
C ASP A 147 -10.02 -21.67 -6.58
N ASN A 148 -10.74 -20.55 -6.55
CA ASN A 148 -11.50 -20.09 -7.72
C ASN A 148 -10.60 -19.78 -8.91
N CYS A 149 -9.44 -19.18 -8.67
CA CYS A 149 -8.46 -18.90 -9.72
C CYS A 149 -7.92 -20.19 -10.34
N ARG A 150 -7.57 -21.16 -9.51
CA ARG A 150 -7.06 -22.47 -9.98
C ARG A 150 -8.12 -23.20 -10.79
N ASP A 151 -9.37 -23.18 -10.35
CA ASP A 151 -10.47 -23.82 -11.06
C ASP A 151 -10.65 -23.22 -12.45
N TYR A 152 -10.61 -21.89 -12.56
CA TYR A 152 -10.69 -21.22 -13.85
C TYR A 152 -9.52 -21.62 -14.76
N ILE A 153 -8.32 -21.59 -14.24
CA ILE A 153 -7.10 -21.89 -14.99
C ILE A 153 -7.13 -23.34 -15.50
N ASP A 154 -7.49 -24.28 -14.63
CA ASP A 154 -7.55 -25.70 -14.99
C ASP A 154 -8.59 -25.96 -16.09
N LYS A 155 -9.78 -25.39 -15.97
CA LYS A 155 -10.84 -25.55 -16.96
C LYS A 155 -10.46 -24.97 -18.32
N ASN A 156 -9.79 -23.85 -18.34
CA ASN A 156 -9.50 -23.12 -19.57
C ASN A 156 -8.21 -23.59 -20.26
N ARG A 157 -7.27 -24.18 -19.52
CA ARG A 157 -6.09 -24.83 -20.12
C ARG A 157 -6.47 -26.09 -20.89
N LYS A 158 -7.48 -26.82 -20.41
CA LYS A 158 -7.95 -28.05 -21.08
C LYS A 158 -8.63 -27.76 -22.42
N THR A 159 -9.16 -26.56 -22.63
CA THR A 159 -9.82 -26.16 -23.87
C THR A 159 -8.85 -25.67 -24.96
N GLU A 160 -7.63 -25.32 -24.60
CA GLU A 160 -6.59 -24.87 -25.54
C GLU A 160 -5.75 -26.03 -26.12
N GLN A 161 -5.95 -27.24 -25.63
CA GLN A 161 -5.31 -28.48 -26.12
C GLN A 161 -6.25 -29.22 -27.06
#